data_fb5626138ca9ffd73fc033d2cf038f29
#
_entry.id   fb5626138ca9ffd73fc033d2cf038f29
#
_cell.length_a   1.000
_cell.length_b   1.000
_cell.length_c   1.000
_cell.angle_alpha   90.00
_cell.angle_beta   90.00
_cell.angle_gamma   90.00
#
_symmetry.space_group_name_H-M   'P 1'
#
loop_
_entity.id
_entity.type
_entity.pdbx_description
1 polymer ?
#
loop_
_entity_poly.entity_id
_entity_poly.type
_entity_poly.pdbx_seq_one_letter_code
_entity_poly.pdbx_strand_id
1 'polypeptide(L)'
;LCQAFQGHGLGRYLMEQAIANEGLFYRLLYLQRSLTAASSLDDMLMRFHRWARDLGLAGASLRLFPDRWRLGAPSNHTHLALSRQSFEPLRIQRLGQEQHYLGPLNGPELLVVLPEAKAVGSVAMSMLGSDADLGVVLFTSRDASHYQQGQGTQLLHEIALMLPELLARWIERV
;
A
#
# COMPACT_ATOMS: atom_id res chain seq x y z
N LEU A 1 19.23 -29.04 -30.00
CA LEU A 1 17.90 -28.68 -30.51
C LEU A 1 16.88 -28.45 -29.39
N CYS A 2 16.75 -29.43 -28.49
CA CYS A 2 15.90 -29.27 -27.31
C CYS A 2 16.36 -28.10 -26.41
N GLN A 3 17.65 -27.94 -26.23
CA GLN A 3 18.20 -26.85 -25.46
C GLN A 3 17.95 -25.49 -26.12
N ALA A 4 18.06 -25.40 -27.43
CA ALA A 4 17.77 -24.20 -28.19
C ALA A 4 16.29 -23.83 -28.08
N PHE A 5 15.40 -24.79 -28.13
CA PHE A 5 13.96 -24.58 -28.01
C PHE A 5 13.58 -24.16 -26.59
N GLN A 6 14.11 -24.85 -25.59
CA GLN A 6 13.90 -24.48 -24.18
C GLN A 6 14.50 -23.12 -23.87
N GLY A 7 15.68 -22.82 -24.42
CA GLY A 7 16.33 -21.52 -24.28
C GLY A 7 15.52 -20.40 -24.89
N HIS A 8 14.83 -20.66 -26.01
CA HIS A 8 13.95 -19.67 -26.62
C HIS A 8 12.75 -19.35 -25.74
N GLY A 9 12.08 -20.36 -25.19
CA GLY A 9 10.94 -20.17 -24.28
C GLY A 9 11.36 -19.50 -22.96
N LEU A 10 12.48 -19.92 -22.39
CA LEU A 10 13.04 -19.32 -21.19
C LEU A 10 13.47 -17.87 -21.43
N GLY A 11 14.12 -17.59 -22.56
CA GLY A 11 14.53 -16.25 -22.93
C GLY A 11 13.36 -15.29 -23.05
N ARG A 12 12.25 -15.75 -23.63
CA ARG A 12 11.01 -14.97 -23.72
C ARG A 12 10.44 -14.67 -22.34
N TYR A 13 10.38 -15.69 -21.48
CA TYR A 13 9.91 -15.52 -20.10
C TYR A 13 10.76 -14.53 -19.32
N LEU A 14 12.09 -14.66 -19.40
CA LEU A 14 13.02 -13.74 -18.72
C LEU A 14 12.88 -12.32 -19.25
N MET A 15 12.66 -12.15 -20.55
CA MET A 15 12.45 -10.84 -21.15
C MET A 15 11.15 -10.21 -20.65
N GLU A 16 10.07 -10.97 -20.58
CA GLU A 16 8.79 -10.49 -20.05
C GLU A 16 8.91 -10.09 -18.57
N GLN A 17 9.64 -10.87 -17.78
CA GLN A 17 9.92 -10.55 -16.37
C GLN A 17 10.78 -9.29 -16.25
N ALA A 18 11.78 -9.12 -17.07
CA ALA A 18 12.63 -7.94 -17.06
C ALA A 18 11.83 -6.68 -17.41
N ILE A 19 10.95 -6.74 -18.40
CA ILE A 19 10.08 -5.63 -18.78
C ILE A 19 9.12 -5.30 -17.65
N ALA A 20 8.51 -6.30 -17.01
CA ALA A 20 7.61 -6.11 -15.88
C ALA A 20 8.33 -5.47 -14.70
N ASN A 21 9.55 -5.93 -14.37
CA ASN A 21 10.36 -5.38 -13.28
C ASN A 21 10.80 -3.95 -13.58
N GLU A 22 11.15 -3.65 -14.81
CA GLU A 22 11.52 -2.30 -15.25
C GLU A 22 10.32 -1.37 -15.13
N GLY A 23 9.15 -1.78 -15.58
CA GLY A 23 7.91 -1.01 -15.44
C GLY A 23 7.55 -0.74 -13.98
N LEU A 24 7.71 -1.74 -13.12
CA LEU A 24 7.51 -1.63 -11.68
C LEU A 24 8.48 -0.59 -11.07
N PHE A 25 9.76 -0.67 -11.45
CA PHE A 25 10.79 0.26 -11.00
C PHE A 25 10.45 1.70 -11.37
N TYR A 26 10.03 1.95 -12.62
CA TYR A 26 9.68 3.29 -13.07
C TYR A 26 8.43 3.83 -12.37
N ARG A 27 7.44 2.99 -12.11
CA ARG A 27 6.25 3.39 -11.36
C ARG A 27 6.62 3.80 -9.94
N LEU A 28 7.47 3.03 -9.30
CA LEU A 28 7.93 3.31 -7.94
C LEU A 28 8.76 4.59 -7.88
N LEU A 29 9.68 4.75 -8.83
CA LEU A 29 10.53 5.94 -8.93
C LEU A 29 9.69 7.21 -9.17
N TYR A 30 8.71 7.13 -10.06
CA TYR A 30 7.80 8.24 -10.33
C TYR A 30 7.03 8.63 -9.06
N LEU A 31 6.48 7.64 -8.34
CA LEU A 31 5.78 7.87 -7.10
C LEU A 31 6.69 8.53 -6.07
N GLN A 32 7.88 8.00 -5.87
CA GLN A 32 8.85 8.53 -4.90
C GLN A 32 9.18 10.00 -5.21
N ARG A 33 9.43 10.32 -6.46
CA ARG A 33 9.73 11.70 -6.89
C ARG A 33 8.54 12.63 -6.65
N SER A 34 7.34 12.18 -6.98
CA SER A 34 6.13 12.97 -6.78
C SER A 34 5.89 13.26 -5.31
N LEU A 35 6.01 12.24 -4.46
CA LEU A 35 5.79 12.40 -3.02
C LEU A 35 6.89 13.24 -2.37
N THR A 36 8.13 13.10 -2.81
CA THR A 36 9.25 13.91 -2.30
C THR A 36 9.08 15.38 -2.64
N ALA A 37 8.47 15.69 -3.78
CA ALA A 37 8.22 17.07 -4.23
C ALA A 37 7.02 17.71 -3.55
N ALA A 38 6.28 16.99 -2.71
CA ALA A 38 5.11 17.53 -2.03
C ALA A 38 5.48 18.68 -1.10
N SER A 39 4.58 19.67 -1.00
CA SER A 39 4.78 20.88 -0.19
C SER A 39 4.21 20.76 1.23
N SER A 40 3.40 19.75 1.47
CA SER A 40 2.75 19.48 2.77
C SER A 40 2.38 18.00 2.86
N LEU A 41 1.99 17.56 4.06
CA LEU A 41 1.47 16.21 4.22
C LEU A 41 0.19 15.99 3.41
N ASP A 42 -0.72 16.96 3.43
CA ASP A 42 -1.96 16.87 2.66
C ASP A 42 -1.69 16.78 1.16
N ASP A 43 -0.72 17.54 0.66
CA ASP A 43 -0.29 17.47 -0.73
C ASP A 43 0.30 16.10 -1.06
N MET A 44 1.11 15.55 -0.16
CA MET A 44 1.70 14.22 -0.34
C MET A 44 0.61 13.14 -0.42
N LEU A 45 -0.37 13.18 0.48
CA LEU A 45 -1.47 12.22 0.49
C LEU A 45 -2.35 12.36 -0.75
N MET A 46 -2.59 13.58 -1.21
CA MET A 46 -3.34 13.84 -2.43
C MET A 46 -2.61 13.29 -3.67
N ARG A 47 -1.29 13.49 -3.75
CA ARG A 47 -0.48 12.95 -4.84
C ARG A 47 -0.47 11.43 -4.84
N PHE A 48 -0.42 10.82 -3.66
CA PHE A 48 -0.48 9.37 -3.52
C PHE A 48 -1.82 8.82 -4.01
N HIS A 49 -2.91 9.42 -3.57
CA HIS A 49 -4.26 9.04 -4.00
C HIS A 49 -4.42 9.19 -5.52
N ARG A 50 -3.97 10.30 -6.09
CA ARG A 50 -4.03 10.56 -7.53
C ARG A 50 -3.23 9.53 -8.32
N TRP A 51 -2.05 9.17 -7.83
CA TRP A 51 -1.23 8.12 -8.46
C TRP A 51 -2.00 6.80 -8.55
N ALA A 52 -2.69 6.41 -7.49
CA ALA A 52 -3.53 5.21 -7.50
C ALA A 52 -4.70 5.35 -8.49
N ARG A 53 -5.33 6.50 -8.54
CA ARG A 53 -6.41 6.77 -9.51
C ARG A 53 -5.93 6.67 -10.94
N ASP A 54 -4.75 7.16 -11.24
CA ASP A 54 -4.14 7.09 -12.58
C ASP A 54 -3.82 5.66 -13.00
N LEU A 55 -3.67 4.74 -12.03
CA LEU A 55 -3.52 3.31 -12.28
C LEU A 55 -4.88 2.59 -12.44
N GLY A 56 -5.99 3.32 -12.38
CA GLY A 56 -7.33 2.73 -12.51
C GLY A 56 -7.91 2.23 -11.19
N LEU A 57 -7.28 2.50 -10.06
CA LEU A 57 -7.80 2.13 -8.74
C LEU A 57 -8.81 3.16 -8.23
N ALA A 58 -9.62 2.77 -7.26
CA ALA A 58 -10.55 3.69 -6.60
C ALA A 58 -9.81 4.69 -5.72
N GLY A 59 -8.72 4.29 -5.10
CA GLY A 59 -7.89 5.18 -4.30
C GLY A 59 -6.78 4.49 -3.55
N ALA A 60 -6.02 5.30 -2.82
CA ALA A 60 -5.01 4.86 -1.89
C ALA A 60 -5.22 5.57 -0.56
N SER A 61 -5.02 4.87 0.52
CA SER A 61 -5.20 5.39 1.88
C SER A 61 -4.08 4.93 2.79
N LEU A 62 -3.85 5.70 3.84
CA LEU A 62 -2.79 5.48 4.79
C LEU A 62 -3.36 5.67 6.19
N ARG A 63 -3.05 4.74 7.08
CA ARG A 63 -3.45 4.80 8.50
C ARG A 63 -2.23 4.55 9.36
N LEU A 64 -2.10 5.30 10.43
CA LEU A 64 -0.93 5.28 11.29
C LEU A 64 -1.31 4.92 12.72
N PHE A 65 -0.49 4.11 13.37
CA PHE A 65 -0.69 3.76 14.77
C PHE A 65 -0.25 4.90 15.68
N PRO A 66 -1.15 5.42 16.55
CA PRO A 66 -0.82 6.58 17.38
C PRO A 66 0.28 6.33 18.42
N ASP A 67 0.59 5.06 18.74
CA ASP A 67 1.68 4.70 19.64
C ASP A 67 3.05 4.76 18.96
N ARG A 68 3.07 4.94 17.64
CA ARG A 68 4.32 5.04 16.85
C ARG A 68 4.53 6.43 16.23
N TRP A 69 3.49 7.23 16.11
CA TRP A 69 3.55 8.54 15.46
C TRP A 69 2.86 9.58 16.31
N ARG A 70 3.41 10.80 16.35
CA ARG A 70 2.79 11.94 17.00
C ARG A 70 1.77 12.58 16.06
N LEU A 71 0.53 12.14 16.15
CA LEU A 71 -0.54 12.58 15.27
C LEU A 71 -1.32 13.77 15.85
N GLY A 72 -1.21 14.02 17.14
CA GLY A 72 -1.87 15.13 17.81
C GLY A 72 -1.07 16.43 17.76
N ALA A 73 -1.36 17.33 18.71
CA ALA A 73 -0.69 18.63 18.79
C ALA A 73 0.84 18.50 18.88
N PRO A 74 1.63 19.41 18.28
CA PRO A 74 1.18 20.63 17.58
C PRO A 74 0.65 20.39 16.16
N SER A 75 0.96 19.27 15.54
CA SER A 75 0.41 18.91 14.22
C SER A 75 -0.95 18.23 14.42
N ASN A 76 -1.87 18.46 13.50
CA ASN A 76 -3.23 17.92 13.59
C ASN A 76 -3.46 16.88 12.49
N HIS A 77 -2.95 15.67 12.72
CA HIS A 77 -3.05 14.56 11.79
C HIS A 77 -3.82 13.37 12.39
N THR A 78 -4.70 13.65 13.35
CA THR A 78 -5.48 12.61 14.05
C THR A 78 -6.41 11.85 13.11
N HIS A 79 -6.76 12.43 11.97
CA HIS A 79 -7.57 11.75 10.95
C HIS A 79 -6.86 10.54 10.32
N LEU A 80 -5.54 10.44 10.47
CA LEU A 80 -4.76 9.29 10.01
C LEU A 80 -4.66 8.18 11.05
N ALA A 81 -5.12 8.44 12.28
CA ALA A 81 -4.97 7.50 13.37
C ALA A 81 -5.78 6.23 13.16
N LEU A 82 -5.14 5.09 13.40
CA LEU A 82 -5.76 3.78 13.43
C LEU A 82 -5.51 3.18 14.80
N SER A 83 -6.57 2.95 15.57
CA SER A 83 -6.45 2.29 16.86
C SER A 83 -5.89 0.88 16.67
N ARG A 84 -4.76 0.59 17.29
CA ARG A 84 -4.16 -0.73 17.23
C ARG A 84 -5.10 -1.78 17.82
N GLN A 85 -5.80 -1.45 18.89
CA GLN A 85 -6.77 -2.34 19.52
C GLN A 85 -7.94 -2.66 18.58
N SER A 86 -8.44 -1.66 17.87
CA SER A 86 -9.54 -1.87 16.91
C SER A 86 -9.09 -2.65 15.67
N PHE A 87 -7.83 -2.50 15.29
CA PHE A 87 -7.26 -3.16 14.12
C PHE A 87 -6.90 -4.63 14.38
N GLU A 88 -6.60 -5.00 15.62
CA GLU A 88 -6.06 -6.31 15.96
C GLU A 88 -6.92 -7.49 15.48
N PRO A 89 -8.26 -7.50 15.64
CA PRO A 89 -9.08 -8.60 15.12
C PRO A 89 -8.96 -8.75 13.60
N LEU A 90 -8.90 -7.64 12.87
CA LEU A 90 -8.73 -7.64 11.42
C LEU A 90 -7.35 -8.18 11.05
N ARG A 91 -6.31 -7.74 11.78
CA ARG A 91 -4.94 -8.20 11.55
C ARG A 91 -4.85 -9.72 11.70
N ILE A 92 -5.39 -10.24 12.76
CA ILE A 92 -5.37 -11.69 13.05
C ILE A 92 -6.13 -12.44 11.95
N GLN A 93 -7.30 -11.98 11.58
CA GLN A 93 -8.18 -12.69 10.66
C GLN A 93 -7.74 -12.62 9.21
N ARG A 94 -7.23 -11.46 8.76
CA ARG A 94 -6.91 -11.21 7.34
C ARG A 94 -5.44 -11.33 7.03
N LEU A 95 -4.58 -10.79 7.88
CA LEU A 95 -3.13 -10.83 7.68
C LEU A 95 -2.52 -12.09 8.29
N GLY A 96 -3.00 -12.51 9.45
CA GLY A 96 -2.35 -13.60 10.19
C GLY A 96 -0.91 -13.19 10.53
N GLN A 97 0.05 -13.94 10.03
CA GLN A 97 1.47 -13.63 10.16
C GLN A 97 2.06 -12.98 8.92
N GLU A 98 1.23 -12.78 7.89
CA GLU A 98 1.66 -12.15 6.64
C GLU A 98 1.68 -10.63 6.78
N GLN A 99 2.49 -9.98 5.95
CA GLN A 99 2.58 -8.52 5.91
C GLN A 99 1.53 -7.90 4.98
N HIS A 100 1.04 -8.67 4.02
CA HIS A 100 0.14 -8.21 2.97
C HIS A 100 -1.15 -9.03 2.95
N TYR A 101 -2.25 -8.35 2.61
CA TYR A 101 -3.53 -8.99 2.35
C TYR A 101 -4.13 -8.43 1.07
N LEU A 102 -4.56 -9.31 0.18
CA LEU A 102 -5.23 -8.98 -1.08
C LEU A 102 -6.59 -9.67 -1.10
N GLY A 103 -7.65 -8.92 -1.15
CA GLY A 103 -8.99 -9.49 -1.19
C GLY A 103 -10.05 -8.53 -0.67
N PRO A 104 -11.28 -9.03 -0.50
CA PRO A 104 -12.38 -8.24 0.04
C PRO A 104 -12.27 -8.10 1.57
N LEU A 105 -12.84 -7.01 2.07
CA LEU A 105 -13.09 -6.81 3.50
C LEU A 105 -14.59 -6.68 3.72
N ASN A 106 -15.08 -7.16 4.87
CA ASN A 106 -16.49 -7.00 5.22
C ASN A 106 -16.77 -5.57 5.74
N GLY A 107 -18.06 -5.25 5.96
CA GLY A 107 -18.48 -3.93 6.39
C GLY A 107 -17.81 -3.46 7.69
N PRO A 108 -17.84 -4.26 8.77
CA PRO A 108 -17.16 -3.91 10.01
C PRO A 108 -15.66 -3.69 9.86
N GLU A 109 -14.99 -4.50 9.05
CA GLU A 109 -13.55 -4.34 8.76
C GLU A 109 -13.25 -3.04 8.02
N LEU A 110 -14.09 -2.69 7.03
CA LEU A 110 -13.96 -1.44 6.30
C LEU A 110 -14.14 -0.23 7.22
N LEU A 111 -15.07 -0.30 8.17
CA LEU A 111 -15.27 0.78 9.14
C LEU A 111 -14.04 1.04 10.01
N VAL A 112 -13.23 0.00 10.27
CA VAL A 112 -11.99 0.15 11.03
C VAL A 112 -10.92 0.88 10.23
N VAL A 113 -10.67 0.44 8.99
CA VAL A 113 -9.52 0.93 8.21
C VAL A 113 -9.87 2.05 7.23
N LEU A 114 -11.12 2.10 6.76
CA LEU A 114 -11.58 3.04 5.74
C LEU A 114 -12.99 3.55 6.09
N PRO A 115 -13.17 4.25 7.21
CA PRO A 115 -14.52 4.62 7.68
C PRO A 115 -15.30 5.52 6.72
N GLU A 116 -14.60 6.23 5.83
CA GLU A 116 -15.23 7.16 4.88
C GLU A 116 -15.35 6.55 3.48
N ALA A 117 -14.83 5.35 3.25
CA ALA A 117 -14.83 4.76 1.93
C ALA A 117 -16.21 4.22 1.56
N LYS A 118 -16.55 4.38 0.27
CA LYS A 118 -17.80 3.88 -0.32
C LYS A 118 -17.48 2.94 -1.46
N ALA A 119 -18.31 1.92 -1.64
CA ALA A 119 -18.23 1.01 -2.79
C ALA A 119 -16.85 0.34 -2.95
N VAL A 120 -16.28 -0.14 -1.86
CA VAL A 120 -15.02 -0.91 -1.88
C VAL A 120 -15.34 -2.37 -2.16
N GLY A 121 -14.83 -2.90 -3.29
CA GLY A 121 -15.00 -4.31 -3.64
C GLY A 121 -13.85 -5.17 -3.11
N SER A 122 -12.62 -4.69 -3.23
CA SER A 122 -11.43 -5.39 -2.75
C SER A 122 -10.34 -4.39 -2.38
N VAL A 123 -9.39 -4.85 -1.56
CA VAL A 123 -8.27 -4.05 -1.11
C VAL A 123 -6.95 -4.80 -1.29
N ALA A 124 -5.88 -4.02 -1.48
CA ALA A 124 -4.51 -4.46 -1.25
C ALA A 124 -4.01 -3.72 -0.03
N MET A 125 -3.77 -4.43 1.05
CA MET A 125 -3.39 -3.86 2.35
C MET A 125 -2.01 -4.37 2.75
N SER A 126 -1.16 -3.47 3.23
CA SER A 126 0.15 -3.84 3.74
C SER A 126 0.46 -3.11 5.03
N MET A 127 1.12 -3.81 5.94
CA MET A 127 1.69 -3.20 7.13
C MET A 127 2.87 -2.32 6.75
N LEU A 128 2.97 -1.14 7.35
CA LEU A 128 4.03 -0.16 7.07
C LEU A 128 5.31 -0.45 7.85
N GLY A 129 6.43 -0.26 7.16
CA GLY A 129 7.76 -0.37 7.75
C GLY A 129 8.33 -1.79 7.73
N SER A 130 9.62 -1.89 7.98
CA SER A 130 10.35 -3.17 7.97
C SER A 130 9.90 -4.10 9.08
N ASP A 131 9.49 -3.55 10.23
CA ASP A 131 9.00 -4.33 11.38
C ASP A 131 7.47 -4.50 11.37
N ALA A 132 6.80 -3.99 10.32
CA ALA A 132 5.36 -4.13 10.12
C ALA A 132 4.52 -3.63 11.32
N ASP A 133 4.94 -2.53 11.95
CA ASP A 133 4.32 -2.03 13.19
C ASP A 133 4.02 -0.52 13.19
N LEU A 134 4.10 0.14 12.04
CA LEU A 134 3.92 1.59 11.96
C LEU A 134 2.52 2.02 11.56
N GLY A 135 1.77 1.16 10.93
CA GLY A 135 0.45 1.43 10.40
C GLY A 135 0.16 0.55 9.20
N VAL A 136 -0.77 1.00 8.36
CA VAL A 136 -1.15 0.26 7.14
C VAL A 136 -1.29 1.20 5.96
N VAL A 137 -0.98 0.69 4.78
CA VAL A 137 -1.32 1.31 3.50
C VAL A 137 -2.34 0.44 2.79
N LEU A 138 -3.32 1.07 2.15
CA LEU A 138 -4.38 0.38 1.45
C LEU A 138 -4.58 0.97 0.06
N PHE A 139 -4.66 0.08 -0.93
CA PHE A 139 -5.18 0.41 -2.25
C PHE A 139 -6.55 -0.21 -2.39
N THR A 140 -7.49 0.51 -2.95
CA THR A 140 -8.88 0.06 -3.05
C THR A 140 -9.32 -0.05 -4.50
N SER A 141 -10.15 -1.04 -4.77
CA SER A 141 -10.83 -1.21 -6.05
C SER A 141 -12.32 -1.40 -5.81
N ARG A 142 -13.15 -0.93 -6.73
CA ARG A 142 -14.59 -1.18 -6.70
C ARG A 142 -14.92 -2.61 -7.13
N ASP A 143 -14.00 -3.24 -7.84
CA ASP A 143 -14.15 -4.62 -8.32
C ASP A 143 -13.75 -5.59 -7.20
N ALA A 144 -14.69 -6.42 -6.77
CA ALA A 144 -14.45 -7.41 -5.70
C ALA A 144 -13.41 -8.46 -6.08
N SER A 145 -13.17 -8.67 -7.37
CA SER A 145 -12.20 -9.65 -7.86
C SER A 145 -10.88 -9.04 -8.30
N HIS A 146 -10.71 -7.73 -8.19
CA HIS A 146 -9.46 -7.06 -8.61
C HIS A 146 -8.27 -7.53 -7.79
N TYR A 147 -8.41 -7.54 -6.46
CA TYR A 147 -7.38 -8.05 -5.56
C TYR A 147 -7.78 -9.41 -5.03
N GLN A 148 -6.91 -10.40 -5.20
CA GLN A 148 -7.10 -11.78 -4.81
C GLN A 148 -5.83 -12.35 -4.21
N GLN A 149 -5.98 -13.35 -3.35
CA GLN A 149 -4.84 -14.08 -2.80
C GLN A 149 -3.99 -14.70 -3.93
N GLY A 150 -2.67 -14.71 -3.73
CA GLY A 150 -1.73 -15.26 -4.68
C GLY A 150 -1.21 -14.29 -5.72
N GLN A 151 -1.74 -13.07 -5.80
CA GLN A 151 -1.19 -12.03 -6.66
C GLN A 151 0.15 -11.52 -6.10
N GLY A 152 0.99 -10.96 -6.98
CA GLY A 152 2.27 -10.40 -6.59
C GLY A 152 2.14 -9.16 -5.72
N THR A 153 2.96 -9.09 -4.67
CA THR A 153 2.93 -8.02 -3.68
C THR A 153 4.20 -7.16 -3.66
N GLN A 154 5.05 -7.30 -4.68
CA GLN A 154 6.36 -6.62 -4.69
C GLN A 154 6.23 -5.10 -4.66
N LEU A 155 5.38 -4.53 -5.50
CA LEU A 155 5.16 -3.08 -5.52
C LEU A 155 4.59 -2.59 -4.20
N LEU A 156 3.61 -3.31 -3.66
CA LEU A 156 2.99 -3.00 -2.37
C LEU A 156 4.03 -3.02 -1.25
N HIS A 157 4.91 -4.02 -1.25
CA HIS A 157 5.98 -4.15 -0.27
C HIS A 157 6.94 -2.96 -0.33
N GLU A 158 7.39 -2.58 -1.53
CA GLU A 158 8.30 -1.45 -1.70
C GLU A 158 7.65 -0.13 -1.27
N ILE A 159 6.37 0.06 -1.57
CA ILE A 159 5.64 1.25 -1.13
C ILE A 159 5.53 1.27 0.40
N ALA A 160 5.24 0.14 1.03
CA ALA A 160 5.14 0.03 2.48
C ALA A 160 6.45 0.34 3.20
N LEU A 161 7.60 0.08 2.57
CA LEU A 161 8.91 0.45 3.10
C LEU A 161 9.24 1.92 2.85
N MET A 162 8.82 2.46 1.71
CA MET A 162 9.13 3.83 1.30
C MET A 162 8.34 4.87 2.08
N LEU A 163 7.05 4.63 2.32
CA LEU A 163 6.15 5.63 2.90
C LEU A 163 6.59 6.13 4.28
N PRO A 164 7.04 5.30 5.23
CA PRO A 164 7.47 5.82 6.52
C PRO A 164 8.63 6.81 6.44
N GLU A 165 9.55 6.60 5.52
CA GLU A 165 10.68 7.50 5.31
C GLU A 165 10.20 8.88 4.81
N LEU A 166 9.23 8.90 3.92
CA LEU A 166 8.65 10.14 3.39
C LEU A 166 7.77 10.83 4.44
N LEU A 167 7.03 10.07 5.23
CA LEU A 167 6.17 10.60 6.29
C LEU A 167 6.98 11.27 7.41
N ALA A 168 8.19 10.80 7.68
CA ALA A 168 9.06 11.36 8.71
C ALA A 168 9.38 12.83 8.49
N ARG A 169 9.23 13.31 7.27
CA ARG A 169 9.38 14.73 6.91
C ARG A 169 8.28 15.60 7.56
N TRP A 170 7.10 15.04 7.77
CA TRP A 170 5.91 15.77 8.19
C TRP A 170 5.42 15.39 9.59
N ILE A 171 5.68 14.16 10.00
CA ILE A 171 5.17 13.59 11.25
C ILE A 171 6.34 13.00 12.02
N GLU A 172 6.43 13.39 13.28
CA GLU A 172 7.47 12.89 14.19
C GLU A 172 7.09 11.50 14.70
N ARG A 173 8.08 10.61 14.77
CA ARG A 173 7.95 9.30 15.41
C ARG A 173 8.03 9.45 16.93
N VAL A 174 7.23 8.61 17.61
CA VAL A 174 7.29 8.52 19.07
C VAL A 174 8.56 7.80 19.51
#